data_fc1629a472b7096072ff8d2da14e4784
#
_entry.id   fc1629a472b7096072ff8d2da14e4784
#
_cell.length_a   1.000
_cell.length_b   1.000
_cell.length_c   1.000
_cell.angle_alpha   90.00
_cell.angle_beta   90.00
_cell.angle_gamma   90.00
#
_symmetry.space_group_name_H-M   'P 1'
#
loop_
_entity.id
_entity.type
_entity.pdbx_description
1 polymer ?
#
loop_
_entity_poly.entity_id
_entity_poly.type
_entity_poly.pdbx_seq_one_letter_code
_entity_poly.pdbx_strand_id
1 'polypeptide(L)'
;MTLINHNKGKEQATATASYPTANYPTANYPTDSIDWLTRLIAFDTVSRHSNLALIEDVQAYCEQLGLTVDLTFNDVKNKANLFVTVPAGANADDVNHGLVLSGHTDVVPVDGQEWTSEPFTATIRGDKLYGRGACDMKGFIACALTLLPQAVKLSNAGQLRRPLHLALSFDEEVGCLGAP
;
A
#
# COMPACT_ATOMS: atom_id res chain seq x y z
N MET A 1 -11.58 48.27 -21.71
CA MET A 1 -11.31 47.52 -20.46
C MET A 1 -11.77 46.09 -20.70
N THR A 2 -10.87 45.24 -21.20
CA THR A 2 -11.19 43.89 -21.73
C THR A 2 -10.72 42.87 -20.69
N LEU A 3 -11.68 42.15 -20.12
CA LEU A 3 -11.41 41.06 -19.16
C LEU A 3 -10.99 39.79 -19.94
N ILE A 4 -9.77 39.35 -19.71
CA ILE A 4 -9.25 38.07 -20.26
C ILE A 4 -9.61 36.97 -19.29
N ASN A 5 -10.45 36.05 -19.77
CA ASN A 5 -10.89 34.86 -19.04
C ASN A 5 -9.87 33.74 -19.25
N HIS A 6 -9.08 33.39 -18.22
CA HIS A 6 -8.16 32.26 -18.26
C HIS A 6 -8.81 31.02 -17.63
N ASN A 7 -9.59 30.31 -18.45
CA ASN A 7 -10.03 28.96 -18.09
C ASN A 7 -9.06 27.97 -18.76
N LYS A 8 -8.02 27.53 -18.07
CA LYS A 8 -7.16 26.40 -18.49
C LYS A 8 -7.74 25.13 -17.94
N GLY A 9 -8.39 24.36 -18.82
CA GLY A 9 -8.82 23.01 -18.53
C GLY A 9 -7.63 22.13 -18.09
N LYS A 10 -7.81 21.44 -16.99
CA LYS A 10 -6.92 20.35 -16.59
C LYS A 10 -7.28 19.12 -17.41
N GLU A 11 -6.51 18.85 -18.45
CA GLU A 11 -6.51 17.56 -19.14
C GLU A 11 -5.93 16.52 -18.17
N GLN A 12 -6.78 15.58 -17.73
CA GLN A 12 -6.34 14.37 -17.07
C GLN A 12 -5.69 13.46 -18.11
N ALA A 13 -4.37 13.42 -18.12
CA ALA A 13 -3.64 12.46 -18.93
C ALA A 13 -3.74 11.08 -18.25
N THR A 14 -4.59 10.21 -18.78
CA THR A 14 -4.59 8.77 -18.48
C THR A 14 -3.39 8.13 -19.17
N ALA A 15 -2.27 8.05 -18.47
CA ALA A 15 -1.12 7.28 -18.91
C ALA A 15 -1.32 5.82 -18.49
N THR A 16 -1.83 4.97 -19.37
CA THR A 16 -1.79 3.52 -19.24
C THR A 16 -0.38 3.03 -19.53
N ALA A 17 0.49 3.04 -18.53
CA ALA A 17 1.74 2.31 -18.59
C ALA A 17 1.44 0.84 -18.27
N SER A 18 1.62 -0.05 -19.26
CA SER A 18 1.52 -1.50 -19.07
C SER A 18 2.79 -1.99 -18.38
N TYR A 19 2.73 -2.11 -17.04
CA TYR A 19 3.76 -2.83 -16.28
C TYR A 19 3.45 -4.34 -16.33
N PRO A 20 4.47 -5.22 -16.24
CA PRO A 20 4.21 -6.64 -16.12
C PRO A 20 3.50 -6.89 -14.78
N THR A 21 2.20 -7.00 -14.83
CA THR A 21 1.39 -7.43 -13.71
C THR A 21 1.80 -8.85 -13.36
N ALA A 22 2.38 -9.07 -12.19
CA ALA A 22 2.39 -10.41 -11.63
C ALA A 22 0.94 -10.89 -11.66
N ASN A 23 0.67 -12.03 -12.33
CA ASN A 23 -0.68 -12.57 -12.52
C ASN A 23 -1.24 -13.06 -11.17
N TYR A 24 -1.56 -12.15 -10.27
CA TYR A 24 -2.34 -12.47 -9.09
C TYR A 24 -3.82 -12.33 -9.44
N PRO A 25 -4.63 -13.37 -9.18
CA PRO A 25 -6.06 -13.27 -9.43
C PRO A 25 -6.65 -12.20 -8.50
N THR A 26 -7.21 -11.15 -9.08
CA THR A 26 -7.89 -10.05 -8.39
C THR A 26 -9.16 -10.50 -7.64
N ALA A 27 -9.59 -11.74 -7.82
CA ALA A 27 -10.87 -12.24 -7.32
C ALA A 27 -10.84 -12.71 -5.85
N ASN A 28 -9.67 -13.06 -5.28
CA ASN A 28 -9.56 -13.57 -3.90
C ASN A 28 -8.34 -12.98 -3.21
N TYR A 29 -8.54 -11.89 -2.49
CA TYR A 29 -7.48 -11.36 -1.61
C TYR A 29 -7.34 -12.21 -0.35
N PRO A 30 -6.12 -12.27 0.23
CA PRO A 30 -5.87 -12.96 1.48
C PRO A 30 -6.77 -12.48 2.62
N THR A 31 -7.10 -13.39 3.54
CA THR A 31 -7.91 -13.08 4.72
C THR A 31 -7.11 -13.10 6.02
N ASP A 32 -5.86 -13.56 5.96
CA ASP A 32 -4.95 -13.57 7.09
C ASP A 32 -3.59 -12.93 6.75
N SER A 33 -2.82 -12.61 7.79
CA SER A 33 -1.56 -11.87 7.64
C SER A 33 -0.42 -12.70 7.03
N ILE A 34 -0.44 -14.01 7.13
CA ILE A 34 0.59 -14.88 6.56
C ILE A 34 0.44 -14.95 5.04
N ASP A 35 -0.77 -15.12 4.57
CA ASP A 35 -1.08 -15.12 3.14
C ASP A 35 -0.87 -13.74 2.52
N TRP A 36 -1.24 -12.65 3.24
CA TRP A 36 -0.90 -11.29 2.83
C TRP A 36 0.61 -11.08 2.74
N LEU A 37 1.36 -11.49 3.77
CA LEU A 37 2.81 -11.35 3.77
C LEU A 37 3.45 -12.15 2.62
N THR A 38 2.96 -13.36 2.37
CA THR A 38 3.39 -14.18 1.25
C THR A 38 3.20 -13.46 -0.08
N ARG A 39 2.02 -12.85 -0.29
CA ARG A 39 1.71 -12.05 -1.48
C ARG A 39 2.61 -10.82 -1.60
N LEU A 40 2.81 -10.07 -0.52
CA LEU A 40 3.63 -8.85 -0.52
C LEU A 40 5.11 -9.14 -0.76
N ILE A 41 5.67 -10.24 -0.21
CA ILE A 41 7.07 -10.64 -0.43
C ILE A 41 7.34 -10.90 -1.92
N ALA A 42 6.37 -11.40 -2.67
CA ALA A 42 6.55 -11.72 -4.09
C ALA A 42 6.78 -10.50 -4.99
N PHE A 43 6.49 -9.29 -4.50
CA PHE A 43 6.86 -8.06 -5.20
C PHE A 43 8.32 -7.70 -4.89
N ASP A 44 9.18 -7.67 -5.92
CA ASP A 44 10.54 -7.12 -5.80
C ASP A 44 10.44 -5.59 -5.78
N THR A 45 10.39 -5.05 -4.58
CA THR A 45 10.34 -3.61 -4.32
C THR A 45 11.65 -3.11 -3.70
N VAL A 46 12.80 -3.68 -4.08
CA VAL A 46 14.09 -3.07 -3.72
C VAL A 46 14.08 -1.60 -4.11
N SER A 47 14.59 -0.70 -3.25
CA SER A 47 14.42 0.76 -3.42
C SER A 47 14.89 1.31 -4.76
N ARG A 48 15.78 0.61 -5.50
CA ARG A 48 16.13 0.96 -6.88
C ARG A 48 15.06 0.63 -7.93
N HIS A 49 14.07 -0.19 -7.58
CA HIS A 49 12.98 -0.62 -8.46
C HIS A 49 11.71 0.20 -8.22
N SER A 50 10.73 0.04 -9.11
CA SER A 50 9.38 0.58 -8.94
C SER A 50 8.62 -0.20 -7.86
N ASN A 51 7.79 0.49 -7.06
CA ASN A 51 6.85 -0.14 -6.15
C ASN A 51 5.42 -0.20 -6.73
N LEU A 52 5.20 0.29 -7.96
CA LEU A 52 3.85 0.49 -8.50
C LEU A 52 3.04 -0.81 -8.56
N ALA A 53 3.63 -1.93 -8.92
CA ALA A 53 2.91 -3.20 -8.98
C ALA A 53 2.32 -3.61 -7.60
N LEU A 54 3.06 -3.36 -6.50
CA LEU A 54 2.56 -3.59 -5.15
C LEU A 54 1.46 -2.56 -4.80
N ILE A 55 1.68 -1.29 -5.14
CA ILE A 55 0.72 -0.20 -4.87
C ILE A 55 -0.61 -0.45 -5.61
N GLU A 56 -0.56 -0.82 -6.88
CA GLU A 56 -1.74 -1.14 -7.69
C GLU A 56 -2.52 -2.32 -7.12
N ASP A 57 -1.83 -3.35 -6.62
CA ASP A 57 -2.45 -4.52 -5.98
C ASP A 57 -3.16 -4.13 -4.68
N VAL A 58 -2.53 -3.33 -3.83
CA VAL A 58 -3.12 -2.84 -2.58
C VAL A 58 -4.26 -1.85 -2.85
N GLN A 59 -4.11 -0.98 -3.86
CA GLN A 59 -5.18 -0.07 -4.29
C GLN A 59 -6.43 -0.85 -4.69
N ALA A 60 -6.29 -1.82 -5.58
CA ALA A 60 -7.41 -2.63 -6.06
C ALA A 60 -8.12 -3.37 -4.91
N TYR A 61 -7.35 -3.85 -3.91
CA TYR A 61 -7.92 -4.42 -2.70
C TYR A 61 -8.74 -3.40 -1.90
N CYS A 62 -8.20 -2.22 -1.65
CA CYS A 62 -8.91 -1.18 -0.90
C CYS A 62 -10.18 -0.72 -1.63
N GLU A 63 -10.13 -0.58 -2.95
CA GLU A 63 -11.28 -0.24 -3.79
C GLU A 63 -12.35 -1.35 -3.74
N GLN A 64 -11.97 -2.63 -3.70
CA GLN A 64 -12.91 -3.74 -3.51
C GLN A 64 -13.61 -3.68 -2.15
N LEU A 65 -12.96 -3.12 -1.12
CA LEU A 65 -13.58 -2.84 0.18
C LEU A 65 -14.48 -1.60 0.19
N GLY A 66 -14.60 -0.89 -0.94
CA GLY A 66 -15.38 0.34 -1.08
C GLY A 66 -14.67 1.58 -0.54
N LEU A 67 -13.33 1.52 -0.39
CA LEU A 67 -12.53 2.63 0.09
C LEU A 67 -11.98 3.46 -1.07
N THR A 68 -11.89 4.78 -0.87
CA THR A 68 -11.18 5.68 -1.80
C THR A 68 -9.70 5.68 -1.46
N VAL A 69 -8.86 5.59 -2.48
CA VAL A 69 -7.40 5.58 -2.37
C VAL A 69 -6.82 6.83 -3.03
N ASP A 70 -5.95 7.52 -2.30
CA ASP A 70 -5.18 8.63 -2.83
C ASP A 70 -3.75 8.16 -3.13
N LEU A 71 -3.25 8.45 -4.33
CA LEU A 71 -1.89 8.14 -4.75
C LEU A 71 -1.08 9.42 -4.95
N THR A 72 0.13 9.44 -4.41
CA THR A 72 1.11 10.51 -4.64
C THR A 72 2.34 9.92 -5.31
N PHE A 73 2.59 10.34 -6.53
CA PHE A 73 3.70 9.84 -7.34
C PHE A 73 4.96 10.69 -7.15
N ASN A 74 6.13 10.04 -7.29
CA ASN A 74 7.38 10.77 -7.47
C ASN A 74 7.41 11.49 -8.84
N ASP A 75 8.40 12.38 -9.05
CA ASP A 75 8.50 13.24 -10.25
C ASP A 75 8.54 12.45 -11.56
N VAL A 76 9.19 11.29 -11.57
CA VAL A 76 9.31 10.44 -12.77
C VAL A 76 8.19 9.41 -12.89
N LYS A 77 7.23 9.40 -11.96
CA LYS A 77 6.01 8.56 -11.94
C LYS A 77 6.28 7.05 -12.01
N ASN A 78 7.40 6.61 -11.47
CA ASN A 78 7.73 5.19 -11.36
C ASN A 78 7.59 4.64 -9.93
N LYS A 79 7.21 5.48 -8.97
CA LYS A 79 6.90 5.11 -7.58
C LYS A 79 5.72 5.92 -7.09
N ALA A 80 4.97 5.35 -6.16
CA ALA A 80 3.85 6.03 -5.54
C ALA A 80 3.77 5.72 -4.03
N ASN A 81 3.31 6.72 -3.28
CA ASN A 81 2.71 6.53 -1.97
C ASN A 81 1.23 6.20 -2.15
N LEU A 82 0.69 5.47 -1.20
CA LEU A 82 -0.73 5.19 -1.10
C LEU A 82 -1.25 5.70 0.25
N PHE A 83 -2.37 6.41 0.21
CA PHE A 83 -3.10 6.79 1.41
C PHE A 83 -4.56 6.38 1.26
N VAL A 84 -5.08 5.67 2.26
CA VAL A 84 -6.49 5.27 2.30
C VAL A 84 -7.08 5.52 3.67
N THR A 85 -8.34 5.89 3.70
CA THR A 85 -9.07 6.17 4.93
C THR A 85 -10.29 5.26 5.07
N VAL A 86 -10.36 4.54 6.17
CA VAL A 86 -11.61 3.99 6.67
C VAL A 86 -12.26 5.08 7.53
N PRO A 87 -13.40 5.65 7.09
CA PRO A 87 -14.03 6.75 7.80
C PRO A 87 -14.52 6.33 9.18
N ALA A 88 -14.60 7.26 10.10
CA ALA A 88 -15.27 7.04 11.37
C ALA A 88 -16.74 6.67 11.16
N GLY A 89 -17.28 5.87 12.05
CA GLY A 89 -18.70 5.52 12.03
C GLY A 89 -19.61 6.71 12.36
N ALA A 90 -20.90 6.60 12.04
CA ALA A 90 -21.89 7.68 12.24
C ALA A 90 -21.98 8.20 13.69
N ASN A 91 -21.58 7.38 14.67
CA ASN A 91 -21.61 7.75 16.10
C ASN A 91 -20.19 8.10 16.63
N ALA A 92 -19.28 8.52 15.76
CA ALA A 92 -17.92 8.84 16.15
C ALA A 92 -17.85 10.10 17.04
N ASP A 93 -16.91 10.07 17.98
CA ASP A 93 -16.64 11.22 18.85
C ASP A 93 -15.80 12.30 18.14
N ASP A 94 -14.97 11.86 17.22
CA ASP A 94 -14.02 12.70 16.50
C ASP A 94 -13.77 12.13 15.10
N VAL A 95 -14.13 12.92 14.10
CA VAL A 95 -13.96 12.57 12.68
C VAL A 95 -12.69 13.17 12.08
N ASN A 96 -12.01 14.05 12.81
CA ASN A 96 -10.84 14.81 12.32
C ASN A 96 -9.51 14.22 12.79
N HIS A 97 -9.50 13.44 13.86
CA HIS A 97 -8.28 12.86 14.43
C HIS A 97 -8.39 11.33 14.43
N GLY A 98 -7.64 10.70 13.54
CA GLY A 98 -7.60 9.25 13.36
C GLY A 98 -6.32 8.61 13.88
N LEU A 99 -6.24 7.30 13.69
CA LEU A 99 -5.02 6.51 13.82
C LEU A 99 -4.44 6.28 12.44
N VAL A 100 -3.16 6.54 12.25
CA VAL A 100 -2.44 6.23 11.00
C VAL A 100 -1.57 5.00 11.22
N LEU A 101 -1.79 3.96 10.41
CA LEU A 101 -0.90 2.83 10.25
C LEU A 101 0.06 3.19 9.10
N SER A 102 1.29 3.58 9.45
CA SER A 102 2.29 4.02 8.48
C SER A 102 3.35 2.95 8.26
N GLY A 103 3.67 2.65 7.00
CA GLY A 103 4.70 1.70 6.62
C GLY A 103 5.32 2.04 5.27
N HIS A 104 6.54 1.51 5.02
CA HIS A 104 7.19 1.64 3.71
C HIS A 104 7.08 0.35 2.92
N THR A 105 7.03 0.50 1.59
CA THR A 105 6.86 -0.62 0.65
C THR A 105 8.17 -1.13 0.08
N ASP A 106 9.21 -0.31 0.13
CA ASP A 106 10.52 -0.68 -0.37
C ASP A 106 11.28 -1.55 0.63
N VAL A 107 12.32 -2.20 0.12
CA VAL A 107 13.19 -3.10 0.87
C VAL A 107 14.63 -2.92 0.43
N VAL A 108 15.57 -3.21 1.33
CA VAL A 108 17.01 -3.20 1.01
C VAL A 108 17.36 -4.26 -0.04
N PRO A 109 18.44 -4.06 -0.81
CA PRO A 109 18.91 -5.02 -1.81
C PRO A 109 19.19 -6.41 -1.22
N VAL A 110 19.15 -7.43 -2.08
CA VAL A 110 19.52 -8.81 -1.76
C VAL A 110 20.90 -9.18 -2.30
N ASP A 111 21.50 -8.29 -3.08
CA ASP A 111 22.80 -8.48 -3.74
C ASP A 111 23.89 -8.75 -2.71
N GLY A 112 24.76 -9.73 -2.98
CA GLY A 112 25.90 -10.07 -2.13
C GLY A 112 25.54 -10.73 -0.79
N GLN A 113 24.28 -11.13 -0.58
CA GLN A 113 23.83 -11.88 0.59
C GLN A 113 23.67 -13.37 0.25
N GLU A 114 24.09 -14.23 1.16
CA GLU A 114 23.86 -15.69 1.03
C GLU A 114 22.44 -16.02 1.48
N TRP A 115 21.55 -16.30 0.52
CA TRP A 115 20.19 -16.74 0.77
C TRP A 115 20.07 -18.25 0.66
N THR A 116 19.36 -18.86 1.61
CA THR A 116 19.06 -20.32 1.58
C THR A 116 17.72 -20.63 0.91
N SER A 117 17.00 -19.64 0.43
CA SER A 117 15.76 -19.69 -0.36
C SER A 117 15.67 -18.44 -1.21
N GLU A 118 14.83 -18.45 -2.25
CA GLU A 118 14.60 -17.26 -3.08
C GLU A 118 14.09 -16.09 -2.24
N PRO A 119 14.76 -14.92 -2.26
CA PRO A 119 14.44 -13.80 -1.37
C PRO A 119 13.00 -13.27 -1.51
N PHE A 120 12.45 -13.30 -2.72
CA PHE A 120 11.10 -12.83 -3.03
C PHE A 120 10.07 -13.96 -3.13
N THR A 121 10.39 -15.10 -2.52
CA THR A 121 9.47 -16.24 -2.35
C THR A 121 9.36 -16.57 -0.87
N ALA A 122 8.19 -16.29 -0.29
CA ALA A 122 7.96 -16.56 1.13
C ALA A 122 8.15 -18.06 1.41
N THR A 123 9.04 -18.36 2.35
CA THR A 123 9.38 -19.76 2.71
C THR A 123 9.13 -19.97 4.20
N ILE A 124 8.23 -20.90 4.53
CA ILE A 124 7.94 -21.26 5.92
C ILE A 124 8.82 -22.44 6.32
N ARG A 125 9.54 -22.30 7.45
CA ARG A 125 10.35 -23.35 8.08
C ARG A 125 10.06 -23.38 9.57
N GLY A 126 9.40 -24.43 10.03
CA GLY A 126 8.91 -24.51 11.39
C GLY A 126 7.85 -23.43 11.66
N ASP A 127 8.11 -22.61 12.65
CA ASP A 127 7.25 -21.49 13.08
C ASP A 127 7.65 -20.12 12.49
N LYS A 128 8.57 -20.08 11.52
CA LYS A 128 9.13 -18.86 10.95
C LYS A 128 8.88 -18.75 9.45
N LEU A 129 8.56 -17.54 9.01
CA LEU A 129 8.45 -17.17 7.62
C LEU A 129 9.68 -16.34 7.21
N TYR A 130 10.32 -16.76 6.12
CA TYR A 130 11.52 -16.13 5.55
C TYR A 130 11.18 -15.50 4.20
N GLY A 131 11.76 -14.33 3.95
CA GLY A 131 11.67 -13.59 2.70
C GLY A 131 12.17 -12.16 2.88
N ARG A 132 12.65 -11.50 1.81
CA ARG A 132 13.07 -10.10 1.90
C ARG A 132 11.88 -9.21 2.25
N GLY A 133 12.08 -8.33 3.25
CA GLY A 133 11.05 -7.45 3.76
C GLY A 133 10.02 -8.12 4.69
N ALA A 134 10.17 -9.42 5.01
CA ALA A 134 9.24 -10.10 5.92
C ALA A 134 9.11 -9.39 7.28
N CYS A 135 10.23 -8.91 7.82
CA CYS A 135 10.30 -8.22 9.10
C CYS A 135 10.26 -6.70 8.94
N ASP A 136 10.95 -6.17 7.93
CA ASP A 136 11.11 -4.76 7.63
C ASP A 136 10.69 -4.47 6.18
N MET A 137 9.42 -3.94 5.94
CA MET A 137 8.36 -4.02 6.95
C MET A 137 7.04 -4.54 6.36
N LYS A 138 7.11 -5.42 5.32
CA LYS A 138 5.91 -6.02 4.68
C LYS A 138 5.04 -6.81 5.66
N GLY A 139 5.62 -7.36 6.75
CA GLY A 139 4.87 -8.02 7.82
C GLY A 139 3.89 -7.08 8.52
N PHE A 140 4.32 -5.85 8.82
CA PHE A 140 3.44 -4.82 9.36
C PHE A 140 2.31 -4.48 8.36
N ILE A 141 2.67 -4.28 7.09
CA ILE A 141 1.69 -3.98 6.04
C ILE A 141 0.66 -5.11 5.91
N ALA A 142 1.10 -6.37 5.94
CA ALA A 142 0.23 -7.54 5.90
C ALA A 142 -0.78 -7.56 7.05
N CYS A 143 -0.33 -7.26 8.28
CA CYS A 143 -1.21 -7.13 9.43
C CYS A 143 -2.22 -5.99 9.27
N ALA A 144 -1.77 -4.83 8.77
CA ALA A 144 -2.62 -3.67 8.53
C ALA A 144 -3.70 -3.99 7.47
N LEU A 145 -3.34 -4.63 6.35
CA LEU A 145 -4.30 -5.03 5.31
C LEU A 145 -5.32 -6.05 5.82
N THR A 146 -4.90 -7.01 6.64
CA THR A 146 -5.79 -7.98 7.28
C THR A 146 -6.83 -7.32 8.20
N LEU A 147 -6.48 -6.18 8.81
CA LEU A 147 -7.37 -5.42 9.70
C LEU A 147 -8.44 -4.63 8.97
N LEU A 148 -8.19 -4.18 7.73
CA LEU A 148 -9.08 -3.26 7.01
C LEU A 148 -10.53 -3.73 6.89
N PRO A 149 -10.86 -5.00 6.55
CA PRO A 149 -12.26 -5.44 6.46
C PRO A 149 -13.01 -5.30 7.78
N GLN A 150 -12.34 -5.57 8.90
CA GLN A 150 -12.95 -5.40 10.22
C GLN A 150 -13.18 -3.92 10.53
N ALA A 151 -12.24 -3.05 10.20
CA ALA A 151 -12.40 -1.60 10.37
C ALA A 151 -13.56 -1.07 9.53
N VAL A 152 -13.69 -1.48 8.27
CA VAL A 152 -14.81 -1.13 7.38
C VAL A 152 -16.14 -1.60 7.97
N LYS A 153 -16.19 -2.84 8.48
CA LYS A 153 -17.40 -3.37 9.14
C LYS A 153 -17.79 -2.53 10.35
N LEU A 154 -16.84 -2.15 11.19
CA LEU A 154 -17.07 -1.29 12.35
C LEU A 154 -17.53 0.12 11.95
N SER A 155 -16.93 0.68 10.90
CA SER A 155 -17.34 1.97 10.33
C SER A 155 -18.81 1.93 9.88
N ASN A 156 -19.16 0.95 9.06
CA ASN A 156 -20.52 0.77 8.53
C ASN A 156 -21.56 0.52 9.64
N ALA A 157 -21.16 -0.12 10.73
CA ALA A 157 -21.99 -0.33 11.90
C ALA A 157 -22.09 0.90 12.84
N GLY A 158 -21.42 2.02 12.51
CA GLY A 158 -21.39 3.21 13.36
C GLY A 158 -20.53 3.05 14.63
N GLN A 159 -19.68 2.03 14.68
CA GLN A 159 -18.91 1.64 15.88
C GLN A 159 -17.43 2.08 15.82
N LEU A 160 -16.91 2.46 14.66
CA LEU A 160 -15.56 3.00 14.55
C LEU A 160 -15.53 4.42 15.12
N ARG A 161 -14.89 4.60 16.26
CA ARG A 161 -14.93 5.86 17.02
C ARG A 161 -14.09 6.98 16.41
N ARG A 162 -13.10 6.64 15.59
CA ARG A 162 -12.21 7.57 14.90
C ARG A 162 -11.83 6.99 13.54
N PRO A 163 -11.43 7.80 12.56
CA PRO A 163 -10.91 7.28 11.29
C PRO A 163 -9.67 6.41 11.50
N LEU A 164 -9.55 5.38 10.65
CA LEU A 164 -8.32 4.60 10.53
C LEU A 164 -7.71 4.87 9.15
N HIS A 165 -6.45 5.27 9.14
CA HIS A 165 -5.72 5.54 7.91
C HIS A 165 -4.63 4.49 7.73
N LEU A 166 -4.40 4.09 6.46
CA LEU A 166 -3.21 3.37 6.05
C LEU A 166 -2.41 4.28 5.13
N ALA A 167 -1.14 4.51 5.47
CA ALA A 167 -0.19 5.29 4.69
C ALA A 167 0.99 4.40 4.31
N LEU A 168 1.18 4.18 3.01
CA LEU A 168 2.31 3.41 2.48
C LEU A 168 3.21 4.33 1.69
N SER A 169 4.51 4.36 2.04
CA SER A 169 5.51 5.20 1.37
C SER A 169 6.52 4.38 0.58
N PHE A 170 7.23 5.05 -0.32
CA PHE A 170 8.38 4.51 -1.05
C PHE A 170 9.69 5.08 -0.50
N ASP A 171 10.82 4.39 -0.77
CA ASP A 171 12.18 4.87 -0.54
C ASP A 171 12.50 5.29 0.91
N GLU A 172 11.95 4.56 1.87
CA GLU A 172 12.34 4.74 3.28
C GLU A 172 13.80 4.35 3.49
N GLU A 173 14.22 3.21 2.95
CA GLU A 173 15.54 2.59 3.08
C GLU A 173 16.69 3.40 2.44
N VAL A 174 16.37 4.43 1.67
CA VAL A 174 17.33 5.30 0.97
C VAL A 174 17.14 6.79 1.31
N GLY A 175 16.62 7.06 2.52
CA GLY A 175 16.52 8.41 3.06
C GLY A 175 15.12 8.98 3.14
N CYS A 176 14.09 8.13 3.24
CA CYS A 176 12.68 8.52 3.44
C CYS A 176 12.14 9.45 2.35
N LEU A 177 12.57 9.27 1.10
CA LEU A 177 12.25 10.21 0.00
C LEU A 177 10.75 10.31 -0.29
N GLY A 178 9.99 9.28 0.02
CA GLY A 178 8.54 9.26 -0.14
C GLY A 178 7.76 9.90 1.01
N ALA A 179 8.42 10.22 2.12
CA ALA A 179 7.79 10.76 3.32
C ALA A 179 8.49 12.05 3.77
N PRO A 180 8.39 13.16 3.01
CA PRO A 180 8.97 14.47 3.36
C PRO A 180 8.28 15.12 4.55
#